data_a191eec8feeb4b46b3c56d3b3e13c1ed
#
_entry.id   a191eec8feeb4b46b3c56d3b3e13c1ed
#
_cell.length_a   1.000
_cell.length_b   1.000
_cell.length_c   1.000
_cell.angle_alpha   90.00
_cell.angle_beta   90.00
_cell.angle_gamma   90.00
#
_symmetry.space_group_name_H-M   'P 1'
#
loop_
_entity.id
_entity.type
_entity.pdbx_description
1 polymer ?
#
loop_
_entity_poly.entity_id
_entity_poly.type
_entity_poly.pdbx_seq_one_letter_code
_entity_poly.pdbx_strand_id
1 'polypeptide(L)'
;MIAVASPAVQDDVVIRRFEASDLDAIVEFSLRAWEPVFASVRSVLGEIFLRLHPDWSANQAEAVRSSCTNDDRDVFVAVVNDRQVGFVAVGLNAFHERMGWIEIIGVDPDYQRRGISSQLTEFAIDHMRRHGMDIAVVETGGDSGHAPARAAYEAAGFTPLPVARYFRLLG
;
A
#
# COMPACT_ATOMS: atom_id res chain seq x y z
N MET A 1 -4.92 -44.72 7.56
CA MET A 1 -4.10 -43.94 6.62
C MET A 1 -4.27 -42.46 6.99
N ILE A 2 -3.26 -41.90 7.62
CA ILE A 2 -3.26 -40.47 7.98
C ILE A 2 -2.68 -39.74 6.76
N ALA A 3 -3.50 -38.95 6.09
CA ALA A 3 -3.02 -38.08 5.02
C ALA A 3 -2.11 -37.00 5.62
N VAL A 4 -0.82 -37.09 5.36
CA VAL A 4 0.15 -36.05 5.66
C VAL A 4 -0.14 -34.90 4.68
N ALA A 5 -0.71 -33.80 5.19
CA ALA A 5 -0.82 -32.57 4.40
C ALA A 5 0.59 -32.14 3.98
N SER A 6 0.83 -32.03 2.69
CA SER A 6 2.05 -31.41 2.16
C SER A 6 2.19 -30.02 2.76
N PRO A 7 3.38 -29.61 3.23
CA PRO A 7 3.62 -28.24 3.64
C PRO A 7 3.32 -27.35 2.43
N ALA A 8 2.50 -26.32 2.64
CA ALA A 8 2.30 -25.28 1.64
C ALA A 8 3.69 -24.75 1.25
N VAL A 9 4.03 -24.82 -0.01
CA VAL A 9 5.23 -24.16 -0.56
C VAL A 9 5.07 -22.69 -0.24
N GLN A 10 5.84 -22.22 0.72
CA GLN A 10 5.91 -20.81 1.04
C GLN A 10 6.70 -20.19 -0.11
N ASP A 11 6.02 -19.47 -0.99
CA ASP A 11 6.68 -18.76 -2.08
C ASP A 11 7.77 -17.87 -1.47
N ASP A 12 9.02 -18.03 -1.92
CA ASP A 12 10.11 -17.17 -1.48
C ASP A 12 9.89 -15.74 -2.01
N VAL A 13 9.51 -14.85 -1.11
CA VAL A 13 9.32 -13.44 -1.42
C VAL A 13 10.66 -12.73 -1.31
N VAL A 14 11.14 -12.16 -2.41
CA VAL A 14 12.32 -11.32 -2.44
C VAL A 14 11.90 -9.86 -2.51
N ILE A 15 12.38 -9.03 -1.57
CA ILE A 15 12.15 -7.57 -1.61
C ILE A 15 13.44 -6.91 -2.07
N ARG A 16 13.33 -6.15 -3.17
CA ARG A 16 14.45 -5.41 -3.77
C ARG A 16 14.06 -3.97 -4.12
N ARG A 17 15.05 -3.15 -4.45
CA ARG A 17 14.76 -1.81 -4.99
C ARG A 17 13.96 -1.90 -6.29
N PHE A 18 13.11 -0.90 -6.47
CA PHE A 18 12.36 -0.67 -7.70
C PHE A 18 13.31 -0.40 -8.87
N GLU A 19 12.95 -0.92 -10.03
CA GLU A 19 13.56 -0.65 -11.33
C GLU A 19 12.47 -0.13 -12.29
N ALA A 20 12.86 0.71 -13.25
CA ALA A 20 11.90 1.31 -14.19
C ALA A 20 11.07 0.27 -14.96
N SER A 21 11.62 -0.92 -15.17
CA SER A 21 10.93 -2.06 -15.79
C SER A 21 9.79 -2.66 -14.95
N ASP A 22 9.71 -2.35 -13.65
CA ASP A 22 8.66 -2.84 -12.76
C ASP A 22 7.37 -2.02 -12.88
N LEU A 23 7.47 -0.80 -13.41
CA LEU A 23 6.42 0.21 -13.31
C LEU A 23 5.07 -0.24 -13.87
N ASP A 24 5.08 -0.81 -15.06
CA ASP A 24 3.84 -1.21 -15.73
C ASP A 24 3.12 -2.33 -14.96
N ALA A 25 3.85 -3.33 -14.47
CA ALA A 25 3.31 -4.40 -13.66
C ALA A 25 2.73 -3.87 -12.34
N ILE A 26 3.44 -2.93 -11.68
CA ILE A 26 2.98 -2.30 -10.43
C ILE A 26 1.69 -1.52 -10.67
N VAL A 27 1.61 -0.71 -11.72
CA VAL A 27 0.40 0.03 -12.06
C VAL A 27 -0.77 -0.92 -12.34
N GLU A 28 -0.56 -1.97 -13.12
CA GLU A 28 -1.59 -2.92 -13.49
C GLU A 28 -2.21 -3.59 -12.25
N PHE A 29 -1.41 -4.22 -11.39
CA PHE A 29 -1.97 -4.88 -10.22
C PHE A 29 -2.50 -3.88 -9.17
N SER A 30 -1.95 -2.68 -9.10
CA SER A 30 -2.45 -1.63 -8.21
C SER A 30 -3.88 -1.25 -8.53
N LEU A 31 -4.23 -1.05 -9.79
CA LEU A 31 -5.61 -0.73 -10.18
C LEU A 31 -6.59 -1.80 -9.70
N ARG A 32 -6.23 -3.08 -9.84
CA ARG A 32 -7.03 -4.20 -9.33
C ARG A 32 -7.12 -4.21 -7.81
N ALA A 33 -6.03 -3.89 -7.12
CA ALA A 33 -5.97 -3.86 -5.66
C ALA A 33 -6.80 -2.72 -5.06
N TRP A 34 -6.86 -1.56 -5.73
CA TRP A 34 -7.61 -0.38 -5.27
C TRP A 34 -9.08 -0.36 -5.67
N GLU A 35 -9.52 -1.18 -6.62
CA GLU A 35 -10.91 -1.23 -7.04
C GLU A 35 -11.91 -1.41 -5.87
N PRO A 36 -11.73 -2.38 -4.94
CA PRO A 36 -12.62 -2.54 -3.79
C PRO A 36 -12.60 -1.33 -2.84
N VAL A 37 -11.45 -0.67 -2.72
CA VAL A 37 -11.27 0.53 -1.90
C VAL A 37 -12.10 1.68 -2.46
N PHE A 38 -11.95 1.97 -3.75
CA PHE A 38 -12.73 3.02 -4.41
C PHE A 38 -14.24 2.71 -4.44
N ALA A 39 -14.62 1.44 -4.59
CA ALA A 39 -16.01 1.03 -4.46
C ALA A 39 -16.57 1.33 -3.05
N SER A 40 -15.78 1.09 -1.99
CA SER A 40 -16.14 1.42 -0.62
C SER A 40 -16.28 2.93 -0.41
N VAL A 41 -15.30 3.72 -0.83
CA VAL A 41 -15.36 5.20 -0.71
C VAL A 41 -16.56 5.76 -1.48
N ARG A 42 -16.84 5.23 -2.68
CA ARG A 42 -18.02 5.61 -3.46
C ARG A 42 -19.33 5.29 -2.72
N SER A 43 -19.42 4.17 -2.03
CA SER A 43 -20.62 3.83 -1.25
C SER A 43 -20.88 4.78 -0.10
N VAL A 44 -19.82 5.38 0.47
CA VAL A 44 -19.93 6.38 1.57
C VAL A 44 -20.25 7.77 1.02
N LEU A 45 -19.58 8.22 -0.04
CA LEU A 45 -19.64 9.60 -0.52
C LEU A 45 -20.66 9.84 -1.63
N GLY A 46 -21.16 8.80 -2.30
CA GLY A 46 -22.16 8.92 -3.36
C GLY A 46 -21.75 9.87 -4.48
N GLU A 47 -22.55 10.91 -4.73
CA GLU A 47 -22.29 11.92 -5.78
C GLU A 47 -20.99 12.70 -5.54
N ILE A 48 -20.61 12.92 -4.30
CA ILE A 48 -19.35 13.60 -3.95
C ILE A 48 -18.17 12.81 -4.52
N PHE A 49 -18.19 11.49 -4.43
CA PHE A 49 -17.14 10.64 -5.01
C PHE A 49 -16.99 10.85 -6.50
N LEU A 50 -18.09 10.93 -7.25
CA LEU A 50 -18.06 11.11 -8.71
C LEU A 50 -17.45 12.46 -9.12
N ARG A 51 -17.63 13.48 -8.29
CA ARG A 51 -17.02 14.80 -8.53
C ARG A 51 -15.54 14.85 -8.16
N LEU A 52 -15.14 14.13 -7.10
CA LEU A 52 -13.74 14.07 -6.66
C LEU A 52 -12.89 13.16 -7.56
N HIS A 53 -13.49 12.07 -8.03
CA HIS A 53 -12.80 11.00 -8.75
C HIS A 53 -13.55 10.63 -10.04
N PRO A 54 -13.70 11.55 -11.01
CA PRO A 54 -14.43 11.29 -12.26
C PRO A 54 -13.79 10.14 -13.06
N ASP A 55 -12.47 10.02 -13.00
CA ASP A 55 -11.69 8.90 -13.53
C ASP A 55 -10.70 8.44 -12.45
N TRP A 56 -11.21 7.67 -11.48
CA TRP A 56 -10.39 7.20 -10.37
C TRP A 56 -9.24 6.30 -10.82
N SER A 57 -9.45 5.52 -11.89
CA SER A 57 -8.44 4.58 -12.36
C SER A 57 -7.24 5.29 -12.99
N ALA A 58 -7.47 6.30 -13.82
CA ALA A 58 -6.41 7.13 -14.37
C ALA A 58 -5.67 7.91 -13.27
N ASN A 59 -6.41 8.48 -12.32
CA ASN A 59 -5.82 9.21 -11.18
C ASN A 59 -4.97 8.29 -10.30
N GLN A 60 -5.45 7.07 -10.04
CA GLN A 60 -4.69 6.09 -9.24
C GLN A 60 -3.45 5.60 -9.98
N ALA A 61 -3.56 5.33 -11.29
CA ALA A 61 -2.41 4.96 -12.11
C ALA A 61 -1.33 6.04 -12.08
N GLU A 62 -1.74 7.31 -12.19
CA GLU A 62 -0.81 8.44 -12.13
C GLU A 62 -0.20 8.61 -10.73
N ALA A 63 -0.98 8.45 -9.66
CA ALA A 63 -0.48 8.49 -8.29
C ALA A 63 0.60 7.41 -8.05
N VAL A 64 0.36 6.17 -8.52
CA VAL A 64 1.34 5.09 -8.43
C VAL A 64 2.60 5.41 -9.23
N ARG A 65 2.48 5.90 -10.47
CA ARG A 65 3.63 6.31 -11.29
C ARG A 65 4.44 7.39 -10.59
N SER A 66 3.76 8.43 -10.14
CA SER A 66 4.39 9.55 -9.44
C SER A 66 5.15 9.08 -8.20
N SER A 67 4.55 8.24 -7.36
CA SER A 67 5.23 7.70 -6.18
C SER A 67 6.44 6.83 -6.52
N CYS A 68 6.36 6.02 -7.59
CA CYS A 68 7.45 5.15 -8.02
C CYS A 68 8.62 5.90 -8.67
N THR A 69 8.37 7.04 -9.30
CA THR A 69 9.38 7.82 -10.04
C THR A 69 9.84 9.09 -9.32
N ASN A 70 9.34 9.34 -8.12
CA ASN A 70 9.75 10.50 -7.31
C ASN A 70 11.13 10.24 -6.68
N ASP A 71 12.11 11.09 -6.97
CA ASP A 71 13.47 10.99 -6.45
C ASP A 71 13.54 11.12 -4.91
N ASP A 72 12.52 11.73 -4.28
CA ASP A 72 12.43 11.86 -2.82
C ASP A 72 11.82 10.60 -2.16
N ARG A 73 11.63 9.53 -2.89
CA ARG A 73 11.05 8.26 -2.40
C ARG A 73 12.01 7.10 -2.60
N ASP A 74 12.12 6.29 -1.57
CA ASP A 74 12.72 4.97 -1.68
C ASP A 74 11.63 3.94 -1.98
N VAL A 75 11.68 3.33 -3.16
CA VAL A 75 10.66 2.38 -3.60
C VAL A 75 11.24 0.97 -3.62
N PHE A 76 10.46 0.02 -3.08
CA PHE A 76 10.82 -1.39 -3.02
C PHE A 76 9.71 -2.25 -3.61
N VAL A 77 10.10 -3.36 -4.22
CA VAL A 77 9.21 -4.29 -4.92
C VAL A 77 9.36 -5.68 -4.32
N ALA A 78 8.25 -6.31 -4.00
CA ALA A 78 8.20 -7.72 -3.65
C ALA A 78 8.04 -8.56 -4.91
N VAL A 79 8.91 -9.55 -5.07
CA VAL A 79 8.99 -10.43 -6.23
C VAL A 79 8.83 -11.87 -5.80
N VAL A 80 8.00 -12.64 -6.51
CA VAL A 80 7.81 -14.08 -6.35
C VAL A 80 7.93 -14.73 -7.74
N ASN A 81 8.84 -15.68 -7.91
CA ASN A 81 9.08 -16.35 -9.19
C ASN A 81 9.22 -15.36 -10.36
N ASP A 82 10.10 -14.37 -10.21
CA ASP A 82 10.37 -13.28 -11.17
C ASP A 82 9.18 -12.36 -11.49
N ARG A 83 8.06 -12.49 -10.77
CA ARG A 83 6.88 -11.65 -10.93
C ARG A 83 6.80 -10.61 -9.81
N GLN A 84 6.55 -9.35 -10.17
CA GLN A 84 6.24 -8.27 -9.23
C GLN A 84 4.85 -8.50 -8.64
N VAL A 85 4.78 -8.67 -7.31
CA VAL A 85 3.55 -9.03 -6.60
C VAL A 85 3.16 -8.04 -5.51
N GLY A 86 4.00 -7.06 -5.26
CA GLY A 86 3.73 -5.99 -4.31
C GLY A 86 4.79 -4.91 -4.38
N PHE A 87 4.50 -3.74 -3.82
CA PHE A 87 5.44 -2.64 -3.71
C PHE A 87 5.14 -1.76 -2.51
N VAL A 88 6.14 -0.98 -2.11
CA VAL A 88 6.02 0.06 -1.08
C VAL A 88 6.89 1.25 -1.45
N ALA A 89 6.35 2.46 -1.32
CA ALA A 89 7.10 3.72 -1.44
C ALA A 89 7.22 4.38 -0.07
N VAL A 90 8.45 4.78 0.27
CA VAL A 90 8.85 5.30 1.57
C VAL A 90 9.44 6.69 1.42
N GLY A 91 8.91 7.66 2.15
CA GLY A 91 9.52 8.98 2.33
C GLY A 91 10.29 9.06 3.64
N LEU A 92 11.46 9.69 3.62
CA LEU A 92 12.25 9.99 4.82
C LEU A 92 12.12 11.46 5.18
N ASN A 93 12.09 11.77 6.49
CA ASN A 93 11.85 13.12 7.00
C ASN A 93 10.57 13.79 6.48
N ALA A 94 9.52 12.97 6.25
CA ALA A 94 8.22 13.45 5.84
C ALA A 94 7.48 14.08 7.03
N PHE A 95 6.73 15.16 6.80
CA PHE A 95 5.97 15.93 7.79
C PHE A 95 6.81 16.56 8.90
N HIS A 96 7.72 15.80 9.53
CA HIS A 96 8.64 16.26 10.58
C HIS A 96 10.01 15.63 10.40
N GLU A 97 11.03 16.29 10.97
CA GLU A 97 12.38 15.73 11.05
C GLU A 97 12.34 14.37 11.77
N ARG A 98 13.06 13.38 11.23
CA ARG A 98 13.16 12.01 11.75
C ARG A 98 11.84 11.23 11.77
N MET A 99 10.86 11.62 10.93
CA MET A 99 9.63 10.87 10.69
C MET A 99 9.66 10.25 9.30
N GLY A 100 9.58 8.94 9.23
CA GLY A 100 9.43 8.19 7.98
C GLY A 100 7.95 7.98 7.65
N TRP A 101 7.64 7.92 6.37
CA TRP A 101 6.27 7.77 5.86
C TRP A 101 6.16 6.63 4.86
N ILE A 102 5.23 5.70 5.10
CA ILE A 102 4.76 4.78 4.06
C ILE A 102 3.72 5.54 3.25
N GLU A 103 4.14 6.05 2.09
CA GLU A 103 3.27 6.85 1.22
C GLU A 103 2.21 5.98 0.54
N ILE A 104 2.65 4.86 -0.02
CA ILE A 104 1.78 3.91 -0.71
C ILE A 104 2.34 2.50 -0.57
N ILE A 105 1.46 1.55 -0.38
CA ILE A 105 1.79 0.12 -0.36
C ILE A 105 0.67 -0.65 -1.06
N GLY A 106 1.03 -1.58 -1.91
CA GLY A 106 0.07 -2.40 -2.64
C GLY A 106 0.57 -3.83 -2.85
N VAL A 107 -0.38 -4.76 -2.88
CA VAL A 107 -0.13 -6.18 -3.16
C VAL A 107 -1.11 -6.66 -4.21
N ASP A 108 -0.60 -7.34 -5.23
CA ASP A 108 -1.39 -7.97 -6.28
C ASP A 108 -2.51 -8.82 -5.64
N PRO A 109 -3.79 -8.63 -6.00
CA PRO A 109 -4.92 -9.38 -5.45
C PRO A 109 -4.73 -10.90 -5.46
N ASP A 110 -4.04 -11.44 -6.49
CA ASP A 110 -3.77 -12.87 -6.63
C ASP A 110 -2.75 -13.39 -5.59
N TYR A 111 -2.01 -12.47 -4.94
CA TYR A 111 -0.98 -12.77 -3.94
C TYR A 111 -1.31 -12.22 -2.55
N GLN A 112 -2.48 -11.63 -2.35
CA GLN A 112 -2.92 -11.18 -1.03
C GLN A 112 -3.11 -12.33 -0.05
N ARG A 113 -3.12 -12.02 1.26
CA ARG A 113 -3.26 -12.97 2.38
C ARG A 113 -2.15 -14.05 2.46
N ARG A 114 -1.01 -13.77 1.83
CA ARG A 114 0.21 -14.59 1.92
C ARG A 114 1.31 -13.91 2.75
N GLY A 115 0.98 -12.87 3.51
CA GLY A 115 1.93 -12.14 4.36
C GLY A 115 2.81 -11.13 3.65
N ILE A 116 2.65 -10.90 2.33
CA ILE A 116 3.49 -9.98 1.54
C ILE A 116 3.38 -8.54 2.04
N SER A 117 2.16 -8.07 2.35
CA SER A 117 1.98 -6.72 2.90
C SER A 117 2.71 -6.54 4.23
N SER A 118 2.67 -7.53 5.11
CA SER A 118 3.41 -7.50 6.38
C SER A 118 4.92 -7.45 6.15
N GLN A 119 5.44 -8.26 5.22
CA GLN A 119 6.87 -8.25 4.89
C GLN A 119 7.32 -6.90 4.31
N LEU A 120 6.52 -6.30 3.41
CA LEU A 120 6.80 -4.96 2.87
C LEU A 120 6.74 -3.88 3.95
N THR A 121 5.77 -3.95 4.87
CA THR A 121 5.63 -3.01 5.99
C THR A 121 6.82 -3.10 6.93
N GLU A 122 7.21 -4.29 7.35
CA GLU A 122 8.39 -4.50 8.21
C GLU A 122 9.68 -4.06 7.52
N PHE A 123 9.82 -4.36 6.22
CA PHE A 123 10.96 -3.91 5.43
C PHE A 123 11.04 -2.37 5.39
N ALA A 124 9.91 -1.70 5.20
CA ALA A 124 9.83 -0.24 5.20
C ALA A 124 10.20 0.35 6.57
N ILE A 125 9.69 -0.24 7.66
CA ILE A 125 10.02 0.17 9.04
C ILE A 125 11.53 0.01 9.29
N ASP A 126 12.12 -1.12 8.91
CA ASP A 126 13.54 -1.38 9.06
C ASP A 126 14.40 -0.44 8.19
N HIS A 127 13.92 -0.11 6.99
CA HIS A 127 14.56 0.88 6.14
C HIS A 127 14.58 2.26 6.80
N MET A 128 13.44 2.73 7.31
CA MET A 128 13.32 3.99 8.04
C MET A 128 14.25 4.02 9.28
N ARG A 129 14.25 2.96 10.07
CA ARG A 129 15.10 2.82 11.27
C ARG A 129 16.59 2.93 10.93
N ARG A 130 17.03 2.25 9.87
CA ARG A 130 18.43 2.32 9.39
C ARG A 130 18.84 3.72 8.91
N HIS A 131 17.86 4.54 8.48
CA HIS A 131 18.10 5.93 8.09
C HIS A 131 17.83 6.94 9.21
N GLY A 132 17.76 6.47 10.47
CA GLY A 132 17.69 7.35 11.64
C GLY A 132 16.31 7.95 11.90
N MET A 133 15.24 7.39 11.33
CA MET A 133 13.89 7.81 11.69
C MET A 133 13.49 7.23 13.06
N ASP A 134 12.83 8.05 13.88
CA ASP A 134 12.33 7.67 15.21
C ASP A 134 10.84 7.27 15.16
N ILE A 135 10.12 7.80 14.19
CA ILE A 135 8.68 7.61 14.03
C ILE A 135 8.40 7.15 12.60
N ALA A 136 7.58 6.12 12.45
CA ALA A 136 6.99 5.73 11.19
C ALA A 136 5.52 6.13 11.17
N VAL A 137 5.05 6.71 10.08
CA VAL A 137 3.64 7.03 9.86
C VAL A 137 3.13 6.36 8.60
N VAL A 138 1.86 5.98 8.61
CA VAL A 138 1.09 5.52 7.46
C VAL A 138 -0.33 6.03 7.61
N GLU A 139 -0.95 6.45 6.51
CA GLU A 139 -2.33 6.91 6.49
C GLU A 139 -3.21 5.97 5.68
N THR A 140 -4.43 5.77 6.15
CA THR A 140 -5.44 4.95 5.45
C THR A 140 -6.84 5.42 5.80
N GLY A 141 -7.82 5.07 4.97
CA GLY A 141 -9.22 5.46 5.19
C GLY A 141 -9.88 4.74 6.36
N GLY A 142 -10.92 5.38 6.93
CA GLY A 142 -11.76 4.81 8.00
C GLY A 142 -12.90 3.91 7.49
N ASP A 143 -13.17 3.89 6.18
CA ASP A 143 -14.22 3.10 5.56
C ASP A 143 -13.91 1.59 5.54
N SER A 144 -14.91 0.79 5.18
CA SER A 144 -14.79 -0.69 5.20
C SER A 144 -13.78 -1.24 4.20
N GLY A 145 -13.57 -0.57 3.06
CA GLY A 145 -12.59 -0.99 2.06
C GLY A 145 -11.14 -0.92 2.56
N HIS A 146 -10.87 -0.02 3.51
CA HIS A 146 -9.54 0.08 4.13
C HIS A 146 -9.39 -0.76 5.41
N ALA A 147 -10.41 -1.50 5.85
CA ALA A 147 -10.32 -2.31 7.07
C ALA A 147 -9.16 -3.33 7.06
N PRO A 148 -8.84 -4.02 5.95
CA PRO A 148 -7.69 -4.91 5.90
C PRO A 148 -6.35 -4.19 6.11
N ALA A 149 -6.21 -2.99 5.57
CA ALA A 149 -5.00 -2.17 5.74
C ALA A 149 -4.83 -1.73 7.19
N ARG A 150 -5.92 -1.24 7.84
CA ARG A 150 -5.89 -0.88 9.27
C ARG A 150 -5.46 -2.06 10.14
N ALA A 151 -6.06 -3.24 9.93
CA ALA A 151 -5.70 -4.44 10.67
C ALA A 151 -4.23 -4.83 10.48
N ALA A 152 -3.69 -4.69 9.27
CA ALA A 152 -2.29 -4.98 8.98
C ALA A 152 -1.34 -4.00 9.71
N TYR A 153 -1.65 -2.71 9.72
CA TYR A 153 -0.83 -1.71 10.41
C TYR A 153 -0.89 -1.87 11.94
N GLU A 154 -2.06 -2.12 12.51
CA GLU A 154 -2.19 -2.40 13.94
C GLU A 154 -1.42 -3.68 14.34
N ALA A 155 -1.44 -4.72 13.51
CA ALA A 155 -0.63 -5.93 13.71
C ALA A 155 0.87 -5.67 13.61
N ALA A 156 1.30 -4.68 12.80
CA ALA A 156 2.69 -4.22 12.71
C ALA A 156 3.08 -3.22 13.83
N GLY A 157 2.21 -2.99 14.81
CA GLY A 157 2.48 -2.16 15.98
C GLY A 157 2.22 -0.66 15.81
N PHE A 158 1.57 -0.23 14.72
CA PHE A 158 1.14 1.16 14.60
C PHE A 158 -0.02 1.46 15.55
N THR A 159 0.02 2.63 16.16
CA THR A 159 -1.06 3.14 17.01
C THR A 159 -2.02 3.99 16.19
N PRO A 160 -3.33 3.65 16.09
CA PRO A 160 -4.27 4.41 15.30
C PRO A 160 -4.59 5.77 15.94
N LEU A 161 -4.51 6.83 15.15
CA LEU A 161 -5.05 8.15 15.49
C LEU A 161 -6.40 8.31 14.77
N PRO A 162 -7.54 8.31 15.47
CA PRO A 162 -8.85 8.51 14.85
C PRO A 162 -8.96 9.92 14.26
N VAL A 163 -9.15 9.99 12.94
CA VAL A 163 -9.37 11.24 12.19
C VAL A 163 -10.71 11.17 11.49
N ALA A 164 -11.50 12.26 11.56
CA ALA A 164 -12.73 12.39 10.83
C ALA A 164 -12.59 13.44 9.73
N ARG A 165 -12.99 13.10 8.49
CA ARG A 165 -13.01 14.00 7.35
C ARG A 165 -14.44 14.12 6.84
N TYR A 166 -14.91 15.35 6.69
CA TYR A 166 -16.27 15.65 6.28
C TYR A 166 -16.30 16.33 4.91
N PHE A 167 -17.28 15.97 4.10
CA PHE A 167 -17.50 16.54 2.77
C PHE A 167 -18.93 17.06 2.65
N ARG A 168 -19.11 18.15 1.87
CA ARG A 168 -20.41 18.73 1.56
C ARG A 168 -20.41 19.27 0.12
N LEU A 169 -21.44 18.97 -0.63
CA LEU A 169 -21.71 19.67 -1.89
C LEU A 169 -22.14 21.10 -1.60
N LEU A 170 -21.63 22.05 -2.37
CA LEU A 170 -21.92 23.48 -2.20
C LEU A 170 -22.93 24.02 -3.23
N GLY A 171 -23.61 23.16 -3.94
CA GLY A 171 -24.60 23.49 -4.97
C GLY A 171 -24.33 22.79 -6.27
#